data_9ce4ead438540cf56841e795f1ef9f9c
#
_entry.id   9ce4ead438540cf56841e795f1ef9f9c
#
_cell.length_a   1.000
_cell.length_b   1.000
_cell.length_c   1.000
_cell.angle_alpha   90.00
_cell.angle_beta   90.00
_cell.angle_gamma   90.00
#
_symmetry.space_group_name_H-M   'P 1'
#
loop_
_entity.id
_entity.type
_entity.pdbx_description
1 polymer ?
#
loop_
_entity_poly.entity_id
_entity_poly.type
_entity_poly.pdbx_seq_one_letter_code
_entity_poly.pdbx_strand_id
1 'polypeptide(L)'
;MTQFLPLRGLKYNLQKFDSLDELICPPFDLISSNLKNILENKNPYNAVWLEGTSQIKDGSENKYLDSKNTFNKWLNNEIIIRDEIPLYYLVKYRYMLNGTAYSVAKIIGMLHVEDLSTGNIVGHENTYPP
;
A
#
# COMPACT_ATOMS: atom_id res chain seq x y z
N MET A 1 -3.62 1.27 28.04
CA MET A 1 -4.45 0.34 27.24
C MET A 1 -4.28 0.74 25.78
N THR A 2 -3.73 -0.14 24.99
CA THR A 2 -3.51 0.09 23.54
C THR A 2 -4.82 0.39 22.85
N GLN A 3 -4.86 1.43 22.03
CA GLN A 3 -6.06 1.83 21.30
C GLN A 3 -5.92 1.45 19.82
N PHE A 4 -6.93 0.79 19.29
CA PHE A 4 -7.10 0.52 17.87
C PHE A 4 -8.22 1.43 17.34
N LEU A 5 -7.86 2.36 16.46
CA LEU A 5 -8.71 3.48 16.04
C LEU A 5 -9.03 3.41 14.53
N PRO A 6 -10.16 3.96 14.10
CA PRO A 6 -10.46 4.10 12.68
C PRO A 6 -9.55 5.15 12.03
N LEU A 7 -9.37 5.05 10.71
CA LEU A 7 -8.58 6.00 9.92
C LEU A 7 -9.33 6.48 8.68
N ARG A 8 -8.94 7.65 8.17
CA ARG A 8 -9.39 8.14 6.88
C ARG A 8 -8.45 7.61 5.79
N GLY A 9 -8.81 6.46 5.23
CA GLY A 9 -8.01 5.79 4.21
C GLY A 9 -7.95 6.56 2.89
N LEU A 10 -6.96 6.22 2.10
CA LEU A 10 -6.82 6.67 0.72
C LEU A 10 -7.13 5.49 -0.20
N LYS A 11 -7.85 5.76 -1.27
CA LYS A 11 -8.22 4.77 -2.27
C LYS A 11 -8.23 5.39 -3.67
N TYR A 12 -8.09 4.57 -4.69
CA TYR A 12 -8.34 5.04 -6.05
C TYR A 12 -9.77 5.56 -6.22
N ASN A 13 -9.91 6.63 -6.97
CA ASN A 13 -11.21 7.17 -7.33
C ASN A 13 -11.84 6.31 -8.44
N LEU A 14 -12.69 5.36 -8.04
CA LEU A 14 -13.32 4.41 -8.96
C LEU A 14 -14.25 5.06 -10.01
N GLN A 15 -14.54 6.35 -9.88
CA GLN A 15 -15.27 7.07 -10.93
C GLN A 15 -14.38 7.40 -12.15
N LYS A 16 -13.06 7.29 -11.99
CA LYS A 16 -12.08 7.57 -13.07
C LYS A 16 -11.52 6.30 -13.72
N PHE A 17 -11.85 5.12 -13.19
CA PHE A 17 -11.27 3.86 -13.66
C PHE A 17 -12.34 2.77 -13.73
N ASP A 18 -12.38 2.05 -14.83
CA ASP A 18 -13.30 0.93 -15.02
C ASP A 18 -12.87 -0.33 -14.24
N SER A 19 -11.57 -0.46 -13.98
CA SER A 19 -10.98 -1.59 -13.25
C SER A 19 -9.74 -1.17 -12.48
N LEU A 20 -9.45 -1.88 -11.39
CA LEU A 20 -8.20 -1.75 -10.62
C LEU A 20 -7.06 -2.63 -11.15
N ASP A 21 -7.30 -3.54 -12.08
CA ASP A 21 -6.33 -4.56 -12.53
C ASP A 21 -5.06 -3.97 -13.15
N GLU A 22 -5.16 -2.77 -13.70
CA GLU A 22 -4.01 -2.05 -14.25
C GLU A 22 -3.34 -1.10 -13.26
N LEU A 23 -3.97 -0.85 -12.11
CA LEU A 23 -3.53 0.12 -11.12
C LEU A 23 -2.76 -0.50 -9.97
N ILE A 24 -2.89 -1.80 -9.77
CA ILE A 24 -2.24 -2.53 -8.67
C ILE A 24 -0.88 -3.06 -9.07
N CYS A 25 0.00 -3.22 -8.08
CA CYS A 25 1.29 -3.89 -8.22
C CYS A 25 1.50 -4.89 -7.06
N PRO A 26 2.42 -5.85 -7.20
CA PRO A 26 2.87 -6.67 -6.08
C PRO A 26 3.57 -5.82 -5.01
N PRO A 27 3.83 -6.38 -3.80
CA PRO A 27 4.70 -5.75 -2.81
C PRO A 27 6.10 -5.43 -3.40
N PHE A 28 6.72 -4.37 -2.89
CA PHE A 28 7.97 -3.80 -3.46
C PHE A 28 9.12 -4.81 -3.59
N ASP A 29 9.24 -5.73 -2.65
CA ASP A 29 10.26 -6.79 -2.60
C ASP A 29 10.12 -7.85 -3.70
N LEU A 30 8.95 -7.92 -4.33
CA LEU A 30 8.67 -8.81 -5.46
C LEU A 30 8.79 -8.11 -6.83
N ILE A 31 9.07 -6.80 -6.84
CA ILE A 31 9.14 -6.02 -8.08
C ILE A 31 10.57 -6.00 -8.62
N SER A 32 10.85 -6.85 -9.61
CA SER A 32 12.10 -6.78 -10.39
C SER A 32 12.10 -5.55 -11.30
N SER A 33 13.30 -5.13 -11.76
CA SER A 33 13.43 -4.00 -12.70
C SER A 33 12.62 -4.21 -13.99
N ASN A 34 12.55 -5.44 -14.50
CA ASN A 34 11.75 -5.75 -15.67
C ASN A 34 10.26 -5.63 -15.40
N LEU A 35 9.78 -6.19 -14.29
CA LEU A 35 8.38 -6.09 -13.89
C LEU A 35 7.97 -4.64 -13.65
N LYS A 36 8.84 -3.83 -13.04
CA LYS A 36 8.64 -2.40 -12.87
C LYS A 36 8.37 -1.72 -14.21
N ASN A 37 9.24 -1.89 -15.19
CA ASN A 37 9.07 -1.29 -16.52
C ASN A 37 7.74 -1.71 -17.18
N ILE A 38 7.34 -2.98 -17.01
CA ILE A 38 6.06 -3.48 -17.53
C ILE A 38 4.89 -2.75 -16.85
N LEU A 39 4.91 -2.61 -15.53
CA LEU A 39 3.84 -1.98 -14.77
C LEU A 39 3.74 -0.47 -15.01
N GLU A 40 4.88 0.22 -15.12
CA GLU A 40 4.93 1.65 -15.47
C GLU A 40 4.35 1.93 -16.86
N ASN A 41 4.63 1.06 -17.82
CA ASN A 41 4.08 1.18 -19.18
C ASN A 41 2.63 0.72 -19.29
N LYS A 42 2.14 -0.09 -18.35
CA LYS A 42 0.76 -0.59 -18.35
C LYS A 42 -0.24 0.51 -18.06
N ASN A 43 0.03 1.33 -17.05
CA ASN A 43 -0.85 2.44 -16.69
C ASN A 43 -0.05 3.54 -15.94
N PRO A 44 -0.19 4.83 -16.31
CA PRO A 44 0.49 5.95 -15.65
C PRO A 44 0.06 6.16 -14.18
N TYR A 45 -1.00 5.49 -13.77
CA TYR A 45 -1.49 5.51 -12.39
C TYR A 45 -1.32 4.17 -11.67
N ASN A 46 -0.48 3.26 -12.18
CA ASN A 46 -0.16 2.04 -11.46
C ASN A 46 0.56 2.33 -10.14
N ALA A 47 0.20 1.62 -9.06
CA ALA A 47 0.76 1.84 -7.72
C ALA A 47 2.28 1.69 -7.66
N VAL A 48 2.91 1.04 -8.65
CA VAL A 48 4.37 0.91 -8.78
C VAL A 48 5.08 2.26 -8.73
N TRP A 49 4.44 3.34 -9.18
CA TRP A 49 4.98 4.70 -9.11
C TRP A 49 5.10 5.24 -7.68
N LEU A 50 4.34 4.68 -6.73
CA LEU A 50 4.36 5.07 -5.31
C LEU A 50 5.28 4.17 -4.48
N GLU A 51 5.52 2.93 -4.89
CA GLU A 51 6.31 1.93 -4.16
C GLU A 51 7.81 2.27 -4.08
N GLY A 52 8.24 3.37 -4.68
CA GLY A 52 9.62 3.84 -4.61
C GLY A 52 10.64 2.89 -5.23
N THR A 53 10.19 2.01 -6.13
CA THR A 53 11.03 1.02 -6.83
C THR A 53 11.92 1.61 -7.92
N SER A 54 11.92 2.95 -8.09
CA SER A 54 12.91 3.59 -8.96
C SER A 54 14.30 3.19 -8.47
N GLN A 55 15.05 2.47 -9.31
CA GLN A 55 16.39 2.02 -8.96
C GLN A 55 17.20 3.20 -8.48
N ILE A 56 17.66 3.11 -7.24
CA ILE A 56 18.67 4.03 -6.73
C ILE A 56 19.93 3.79 -7.55
N LYS A 57 20.13 4.59 -8.57
CA LYS A 57 21.47 4.89 -9.02
C LYS A 57 22.01 5.87 -7.98
N ASP A 58 22.92 5.37 -7.16
CA ASP A 58 23.74 6.17 -6.24
C ASP A 58 23.06 6.77 -5.01
N GLY A 59 22.47 5.95 -4.10
CA GLY A 59 22.25 6.38 -2.72
C GLY A 59 21.50 7.71 -2.52
N SER A 60 20.83 8.24 -3.54
CA SER A 60 20.21 9.54 -3.50
C SER A 60 18.83 9.50 -2.84
N GLU A 61 18.56 10.48 -1.98
CA GLU A 61 17.27 10.74 -1.32
C GLU A 61 16.11 10.98 -2.30
N ASN A 62 16.37 11.03 -3.60
CA ASN A 62 15.43 11.41 -4.65
C ASN A 62 14.27 10.42 -4.84
N LYS A 63 14.47 9.13 -4.54
CA LYS A 63 13.46 8.09 -4.68
C LYS A 63 12.16 8.39 -3.91
N TYR A 64 12.30 8.77 -2.64
CA TYR A 64 11.15 9.10 -1.80
C TYR A 64 10.53 10.43 -2.18
N LEU A 65 11.34 11.36 -2.70
CA LEU A 65 10.86 12.63 -3.19
C LEU A 65 10.00 12.46 -4.45
N ASP A 66 10.39 11.60 -5.36
CA ASP A 66 9.62 11.30 -6.58
C ASP A 66 8.30 10.63 -6.26
N SER A 67 8.29 9.64 -5.37
CA SER A 67 7.06 9.00 -4.89
C SER A 67 6.15 10.00 -4.17
N LYS A 68 6.70 10.88 -3.34
CA LYS A 68 5.95 11.96 -2.67
C LYS A 68 5.33 12.93 -3.68
N ASN A 69 6.07 13.33 -4.70
CA ASN A 69 5.57 14.24 -5.74
C ASN A 69 4.45 13.58 -6.56
N THR A 70 4.63 12.32 -6.92
CA THR A 70 3.61 11.51 -7.60
C THR A 70 2.35 11.37 -6.74
N PHE A 71 2.50 11.03 -5.46
CA PHE A 71 1.41 10.91 -4.51
C PHE A 71 0.62 12.23 -4.40
N ASN A 72 1.30 13.36 -4.21
CA ASN A 72 0.65 14.66 -4.11
C ASN A 72 -0.07 15.04 -5.41
N LYS A 73 0.53 14.76 -6.58
CA LYS A 73 -0.10 14.97 -7.87
C LYS A 73 -1.37 14.13 -8.02
N TRP A 74 -1.35 12.86 -7.62
CA TRP A 74 -2.51 11.99 -7.68
C TRP A 74 -3.62 12.43 -6.73
N LEU A 75 -3.27 12.92 -5.55
CA LEU A 75 -4.23 13.46 -4.60
C LEU A 75 -4.89 14.74 -5.12
N ASN A 76 -4.08 15.69 -5.65
CA ASN A 76 -4.59 16.95 -6.20
C ASN A 76 -5.47 16.77 -7.44
N ASN A 77 -5.21 15.73 -8.23
CA ASN A 77 -5.97 15.39 -9.42
C ASN A 77 -7.12 14.39 -9.15
N GLU A 78 -7.36 14.08 -7.88
CA GLU A 78 -8.40 13.12 -7.46
C GLU A 78 -8.26 11.72 -8.11
N ILE A 79 -7.06 11.32 -8.45
CA ILE A 79 -6.74 9.94 -8.86
C ILE A 79 -6.88 9.01 -7.67
N ILE A 80 -6.38 9.46 -6.52
CA ILE A 80 -6.66 8.89 -5.21
C ILE A 80 -7.47 9.89 -4.39
N ILE A 81 -8.40 9.40 -3.61
CA ILE A 81 -9.27 10.20 -2.75
C ILE A 81 -9.19 9.71 -1.31
N ARG A 82 -9.36 10.65 -0.38
CA ARG A 82 -9.43 10.34 1.06
C ARG A 82 -10.89 10.18 1.48
N ASP A 83 -11.16 9.15 2.28
CA ASP A 83 -12.49 8.99 2.86
C ASP A 83 -12.87 10.19 3.75
N GLU A 84 -14.13 10.60 3.69
CA GLU A 84 -14.64 11.79 4.41
C GLU A 84 -14.62 11.60 5.93
N ILE A 85 -14.90 10.38 6.38
CA ILE A 85 -14.97 10.02 7.81
C ILE A 85 -13.95 8.92 8.13
N PRO A 86 -13.48 8.81 9.38
CA PRO A 86 -12.66 7.69 9.82
C PRO A 86 -13.45 6.37 9.79
N LEU A 87 -12.85 5.32 9.24
CA LEU A 87 -13.45 3.99 9.06
C LEU A 87 -12.45 2.90 9.49
N TYR A 88 -12.97 1.73 9.82
CA TYR A 88 -12.23 0.48 9.79
C TYR A 88 -12.45 -0.22 8.44
N TYR A 89 -11.39 -0.77 7.85
CA TYR A 89 -11.49 -1.45 6.57
C TYR A 89 -11.42 -2.95 6.77
N LEU A 90 -12.43 -3.67 6.30
CA LEU A 90 -12.43 -5.13 6.27
C LEU A 90 -11.98 -5.60 4.88
N VAL A 91 -10.82 -6.24 4.81
CA VAL A 91 -10.26 -6.78 3.58
C VAL A 91 -10.43 -8.30 3.59
N LYS A 92 -11.13 -8.83 2.58
CA LYS A 92 -11.32 -10.27 2.40
C LYS A 92 -10.48 -10.77 1.23
N TYR A 93 -9.62 -11.74 1.51
CA TYR A 93 -8.84 -12.46 0.49
C TYR A 93 -9.45 -13.82 0.25
N ARG A 94 -9.59 -14.18 -1.02
CA ARG A 94 -9.94 -15.53 -1.44
C ARG A 94 -8.84 -16.05 -2.35
N TYR A 95 -8.36 -17.24 -2.08
CA TYR A 95 -7.30 -17.87 -2.86
C TYR A 95 -7.47 -19.38 -2.89
N MET A 96 -6.84 -20.00 -3.89
CA MET A 96 -6.79 -21.45 -4.04
C MET A 96 -5.39 -21.92 -3.65
N LEU A 97 -5.31 -22.94 -2.81
CA LEU A 97 -4.08 -23.63 -2.48
C LEU A 97 -4.30 -25.13 -2.60
N ASN A 98 -3.53 -25.80 -3.45
CA ASN A 98 -3.63 -27.24 -3.72
C ASN A 98 -5.08 -27.71 -4.02
N GLY A 99 -5.83 -26.92 -4.80
CA GLY A 99 -7.22 -27.24 -5.16
C GLY A 99 -8.26 -26.92 -4.08
N THR A 100 -7.85 -26.45 -2.91
CA THR A 100 -8.75 -26.06 -1.82
C THR A 100 -8.91 -24.55 -1.76
N ALA A 101 -10.16 -24.06 -1.66
CA ALA A 101 -10.47 -22.64 -1.53
C ALA A 101 -10.33 -22.17 -0.07
N TYR A 102 -9.62 -21.09 0.11
CA TYR A 102 -9.43 -20.44 1.40
C TYR A 102 -9.98 -19.01 1.37
N SER A 103 -10.41 -18.52 2.53
CA SER A 103 -10.83 -17.14 2.73
C SER A 103 -10.22 -16.62 4.03
N VAL A 104 -9.57 -15.46 3.94
CA VAL A 104 -9.00 -14.76 5.10
C VAL A 104 -9.60 -13.36 5.16
N ALA A 105 -9.99 -12.93 6.35
CA ALA A 105 -10.43 -11.57 6.62
C ALA A 105 -9.39 -10.84 7.48
N LYS A 106 -9.06 -9.62 7.08
CA LYS A 106 -8.15 -8.72 7.81
C LYS A 106 -8.86 -7.42 8.10
N ILE A 107 -8.57 -6.81 9.25
CA ILE A 107 -9.03 -5.47 9.62
C ILE A 107 -7.86 -4.50 9.52
N ILE A 108 -8.09 -3.33 8.93
CA ILE A 108 -7.13 -2.23 8.88
C ILE A 108 -7.65 -1.08 9.75
N GLY A 109 -6.79 -0.56 10.60
CA GLY A 109 -7.03 0.59 11.47
C GLY A 109 -5.70 1.19 11.93
N MET A 110 -5.75 2.22 12.74
CA MET A 110 -4.58 2.81 13.37
C MET A 110 -4.36 2.19 14.74
N LEU A 111 -3.14 1.74 15.00
CA LEU A 111 -2.74 1.29 16.32
C LEU A 111 -1.97 2.41 17.03
N HIS A 112 -2.38 2.76 18.26
CA HIS A 112 -1.61 3.68 19.07
C HIS A 112 -0.25 3.06 19.39
N VAL A 113 0.83 3.76 19.02
CA VAL A 113 2.20 3.28 19.23
C VAL A 113 2.55 3.38 20.72
N GLU A 114 2.96 2.27 21.29
CA GLU A 114 3.44 2.15 22.66
C GLU A 114 4.82 1.48 22.66
N ASP A 115 5.55 1.64 23.76
CA ASP A 115 6.78 0.90 23.95
C ASP A 115 6.46 -0.61 24.06
N LEU A 116 7.17 -1.44 23.28
CA LEU A 116 6.97 -2.89 23.26
C LEU A 116 7.24 -3.54 24.63
N SER A 117 8.03 -2.90 25.49
CA SER A 117 8.30 -3.38 26.87
C SER A 117 7.04 -3.38 27.75
N THR A 118 5.99 -2.63 27.39
CA THR A 118 4.69 -2.65 28.11
C THR A 118 3.95 -3.98 27.99
N GLY A 119 4.30 -4.81 26.99
CA GLY A 119 3.63 -6.08 26.71
C GLY A 119 2.23 -5.97 26.10
N ASN A 120 1.73 -4.75 25.86
CA ASN A 120 0.41 -4.53 25.24
C ASN A 120 0.44 -4.77 23.73
N ILE A 121 1.60 -4.57 23.10
CA ILE A 121 1.85 -4.87 21.69
C ILE A 121 2.96 -5.91 21.65
N VAL A 122 2.69 -7.04 21.02
CA VAL A 122 3.66 -8.13 20.85
C VAL A 122 4.15 -8.14 19.42
N GLY A 123 5.47 -8.07 19.23
CA GLY A 123 6.10 -8.21 17.93
C GLY A 123 5.83 -9.60 17.36
N HIS A 124 5.34 -9.67 16.14
CA HIS A 124 5.06 -10.93 15.44
C HIS A 124 6.34 -11.49 14.79
N GLU A 125 7.11 -10.63 14.15
CA GLU A 125 8.36 -10.97 13.45
C GLU A 125 9.30 -9.76 13.40
N ASN A 126 10.56 -10.00 13.05
CA ASN A 126 11.50 -8.91 12.80
C ASN A 126 11.12 -8.18 11.52
N THR A 127 11.16 -6.86 11.56
CA THR A 127 10.96 -6.04 10.36
C THR A 127 12.18 -6.13 9.45
N TYR A 128 11.96 -6.06 8.14
CA TYR A 128 13.05 -5.85 7.20
C TYR A 128 13.69 -4.48 7.45
N PRO A 129 15.02 -4.36 7.35
CA PRO A 129 15.66 -3.06 7.40
C PRO A 129 15.15 -2.19 6.22
N PRO A 130 15.03 -0.87 6.43
CA PRO A 130 14.57 0.06 5.41
C PRO A 130 15.52 0.17 4.22
#